data_6fe1e9d469ba10e926f8e8a03f897934
#
_entry.id   6fe1e9d469ba10e926f8e8a03f897934
#
_cell.length_a   1.000
_cell.length_b   1.000
_cell.length_c   1.000
_cell.angle_alpha   90.00
_cell.angle_beta   90.00
_cell.angle_gamma   90.00
#
_symmetry.space_group_name_H-M   'P 1'
#
loop_
_entity.id
_entity.type
_entity.pdbx_description
1 polymer ?
#
loop_
_entity_poly.entity_id
_entity_poly.type
_entity_poly.pdbx_seq_one_letter_code
_entity_poly.pdbx_strand_id
1 'polypeptide(L)'
;KRVSEEYGYSFSVRGSKLGFFKRSALKEAKPTLTIDRTDVSSYRFRDKVHGVATSATVSYHDPRAKRTRKSKTKDVEAKTNQRSADELKINVRAENDQQAHLKADAALDRANEDQTGASLTMFGNVRLMAGVNLQLTGFGRMDGKYTITQSRHRFSRGAGYGTEVELKRVRDPAQGAQQ
;
A
#
# COMPACT_ATOMS: atom_id res chain seq x y z
N LYS A 1 -15.36 7.96 -5.77
CA LYS A 1 -13.93 7.86 -5.43
C LYS A 1 -13.65 8.18 -3.96
N ARG A 2 -14.08 9.32 -3.41
CA ARG A 2 -13.84 9.71 -2.00
C ARG A 2 -14.39 8.69 -1.00
N VAL A 3 -15.64 8.24 -1.17
CA VAL A 3 -16.28 7.26 -0.28
C VAL A 3 -15.53 5.91 -0.29
N SER A 4 -15.10 5.43 -1.47
CA SER A 4 -14.34 4.18 -1.53
C SER A 4 -13.02 4.26 -0.79
N GLU A 5 -12.36 5.41 -0.85
CA GLU A 5 -11.09 5.65 -0.17
C GLU A 5 -11.23 5.66 1.36
N GLU A 6 -12.35 6.22 1.88
CA GLU A 6 -12.64 6.25 3.33
C GLU A 6 -12.81 4.86 3.94
N TYR A 7 -13.30 3.89 3.16
CA TYR A 7 -13.54 2.52 3.60
C TYR A 7 -12.48 1.52 3.13
N GLY A 8 -11.35 2.00 2.62
CA GLY A 8 -10.25 1.14 2.17
C GLY A 8 -10.51 0.37 0.88
N TYR A 9 -11.38 0.89 -0.01
CA TYR A 9 -11.60 0.34 -1.33
C TYR A 9 -10.87 1.13 -2.41
N SER A 10 -10.44 0.43 -3.46
CA SER A 10 -9.92 1.01 -4.69
C SER A 10 -11.00 0.98 -5.77
N PHE A 11 -11.11 2.07 -6.49
CA PHE A 11 -12.05 2.23 -7.60
C PHE A 11 -11.27 2.50 -8.89
N SER A 12 -11.53 1.74 -9.92
CA SER A 12 -10.92 1.93 -11.23
C SER A 12 -11.93 1.73 -12.36
N VAL A 13 -11.72 2.45 -13.45
CA VAL A 13 -12.50 2.30 -14.68
C VAL A 13 -11.52 1.94 -15.79
N ARG A 14 -11.76 0.82 -16.46
CA ARG A 14 -10.97 0.37 -17.61
C ARG A 14 -11.90 0.05 -18.78
N GLY A 15 -11.90 0.92 -19.78
CA GLY A 15 -12.85 0.85 -20.87
C GLY A 15 -14.28 0.96 -20.37
N SER A 16 -15.13 -0.03 -20.66
CA SER A 16 -16.53 -0.11 -20.19
C SER A 16 -16.69 -0.85 -18.86
N LYS A 17 -15.60 -1.31 -18.24
CA LYS A 17 -15.63 -2.08 -16.99
C LYS A 17 -15.29 -1.21 -15.80
N LEU A 18 -16.13 -1.33 -14.76
CA LEU A 18 -15.95 -0.67 -13.47
C LEU A 18 -15.41 -1.70 -12.47
N GLY A 19 -14.23 -1.42 -11.92
CA GLY A 19 -13.60 -2.25 -10.90
C GLY A 19 -13.75 -1.62 -9.52
N PHE A 20 -14.21 -2.40 -8.55
CA PHE A 20 -14.33 -2.02 -7.16
C PHE A 20 -13.73 -3.12 -6.28
N PHE A 21 -12.61 -2.84 -5.64
CA PHE A 21 -11.83 -3.85 -4.92
C PHE A 21 -11.47 -3.37 -3.53
N LYS A 22 -11.56 -4.26 -2.56
CA LYS A 22 -11.02 -4.03 -1.22
C LYS A 22 -9.49 -4.02 -1.30
N ARG A 23 -8.84 -2.97 -0.79
CA ARG A 23 -7.37 -2.84 -0.87
C ARG A 23 -6.65 -3.94 -0.11
N SER A 24 -7.18 -4.40 1.03
CA SER A 24 -6.62 -5.52 1.77
C SER A 24 -6.59 -6.80 0.93
N ALA A 25 -7.65 -7.10 0.17
CA ALA A 25 -7.69 -8.27 -0.70
C ALA A 25 -6.63 -8.22 -1.81
N LEU A 26 -6.36 -7.01 -2.36
CA LEU A 26 -5.26 -6.83 -3.32
C LEU A 26 -3.90 -7.05 -2.67
N LYS A 27 -3.73 -6.58 -1.42
CA LYS A 27 -2.50 -6.79 -0.66
C LYS A 27 -2.27 -8.27 -0.31
N GLU A 28 -3.32 -9.02 0.00
CA GLU A 28 -3.29 -10.46 0.31
C GLU A 28 -3.02 -11.33 -0.92
N ALA A 29 -3.36 -10.86 -2.13
CA ALA A 29 -3.16 -11.61 -3.35
C ALA A 29 -1.70 -12.06 -3.51
N LYS A 30 -1.48 -13.31 -3.92
CA LYS A 30 -0.13 -13.87 -4.11
C LYS A 30 0.63 -13.09 -5.19
N PRO A 31 1.96 -12.96 -5.05
CA PRO A 31 2.79 -12.40 -6.11
C PRO A 31 2.64 -13.22 -7.41
N THR A 32 2.45 -12.52 -8.52
CA THR A 32 2.32 -13.16 -9.83
C THR A 32 3.67 -13.42 -10.47
N LEU A 33 4.69 -12.64 -10.10
CA LEU A 33 6.04 -12.69 -10.61
C LEU A 33 7.04 -12.50 -9.47
N THR A 34 8.17 -13.18 -9.58
CA THR A 34 9.37 -12.91 -8.77
C THR A 34 10.40 -12.25 -9.66
N ILE A 35 11.01 -11.18 -9.20
CA ILE A 35 12.06 -10.43 -9.90
C ILE A 35 13.29 -10.46 -9.00
N ASP A 36 14.36 -11.02 -9.53
CA ASP A 36 15.65 -11.04 -8.89
C ASP A 36 16.46 -9.77 -9.22
N ARG A 37 17.42 -9.44 -8.37
CA ARG A 37 18.33 -8.31 -8.59
C ARG A 37 19.07 -8.39 -9.93
N THR A 38 19.35 -9.60 -10.39
CA THR A 38 20.06 -9.85 -11.65
C THR A 38 19.20 -9.55 -12.89
N ASP A 39 17.87 -9.58 -12.77
CA ASP A 39 16.94 -9.27 -13.85
C ASP A 39 16.78 -7.76 -14.09
N VAL A 40 17.31 -6.93 -13.18
CA VAL A 40 17.08 -5.49 -13.17
C VAL A 40 18.31 -4.72 -13.64
N SER A 41 18.16 -3.92 -14.68
CA SER A 41 19.23 -3.09 -15.24
C SER A 41 19.55 -1.89 -14.34
N SER A 42 18.53 -1.23 -13.77
CA SER A 42 18.70 -0.16 -12.80
C SER A 42 17.55 -0.14 -11.80
N TYR A 43 17.85 0.31 -10.58
CA TYR A 43 16.86 0.41 -9.53
C TYR A 43 17.13 1.60 -8.62
N ARG A 44 16.03 2.09 -8.02
CA ARG A 44 16.06 3.10 -6.98
C ARG A 44 15.02 2.78 -5.94
N PHE A 45 15.42 2.68 -4.67
CA PHE A 45 14.50 2.55 -3.55
C PHE A 45 14.36 3.87 -2.81
N ARG A 46 13.17 4.11 -2.30
CA ARG A 46 12.84 5.20 -1.37
C ARG A 46 12.23 4.59 -0.13
N ASP A 47 12.74 4.96 1.02
CA ASP A 47 12.21 4.55 2.32
C ASP A 47 12.08 5.81 3.19
N LYS A 48 10.85 6.21 3.46
CA LYS A 48 10.54 7.38 4.26
C LYS A 48 10.57 7.01 5.73
N VAL A 49 11.35 7.75 6.51
CA VAL A 49 11.43 7.60 7.97
C VAL A 49 10.45 8.54 8.66
N HIS A 50 10.22 9.74 8.09
CA HIS A 50 9.34 10.75 8.64
C HIS A 50 7.91 10.64 8.08
N GLY A 51 6.91 10.98 8.92
CA GLY A 51 5.50 10.99 8.54
C GLY A 51 4.88 9.60 8.43
N VAL A 52 5.51 8.60 9.04
CA VAL A 52 4.96 7.24 9.15
C VAL A 52 4.24 7.13 10.48
N ALA A 53 2.93 6.98 10.45
CA ALA A 53 2.12 6.88 11.65
C ALA A 53 2.15 5.47 12.23
N THR A 54 2.42 5.34 13.53
CA THR A 54 2.40 4.06 14.25
C THR A 54 1.01 3.70 14.75
N SER A 55 0.14 4.69 14.84
CA SER A 55 -1.25 4.50 15.26
C SER A 55 -2.17 5.56 14.65
N ALA A 56 -3.44 5.22 14.52
CA ALA A 56 -4.47 6.19 14.17
C ALA A 56 -5.53 6.25 15.27
N THR A 57 -5.89 7.46 15.67
CA THR A 57 -7.00 7.72 16.58
C THR A 57 -8.09 8.46 15.81
N VAL A 58 -9.24 7.83 15.73
CA VAL A 58 -10.44 8.40 15.13
C VAL A 58 -11.37 8.89 16.22
N SER A 59 -11.75 10.16 16.15
CA SER A 59 -12.80 10.73 16.99
C SER A 59 -14.10 10.83 16.20
N TYR A 60 -15.19 10.33 16.75
CA TYR A 60 -16.50 10.38 16.13
C TYR A 60 -17.59 10.71 17.16
N HIS A 61 -18.67 11.33 16.72
CA HIS A 61 -19.84 11.58 17.55
C HIS A 61 -20.77 10.40 17.49
N ASP A 62 -21.03 9.77 18.65
CA ASP A 62 -22.02 8.71 18.79
C ASP A 62 -23.41 9.32 18.99
N PRO A 63 -24.31 9.27 18.00
CA PRO A 63 -25.62 9.91 18.11
C PRO A 63 -26.54 9.24 19.14
N ARG A 64 -26.32 7.95 19.44
CA ARG A 64 -27.10 7.21 20.44
C ARG A 64 -26.68 7.57 21.86
N ALA A 65 -25.37 7.65 22.08
CA ALA A 65 -24.83 8.00 23.39
C ALA A 65 -24.68 9.51 23.59
N LYS A 66 -24.97 10.35 22.59
CA LYS A 66 -24.82 11.82 22.59
C LYS A 66 -23.47 12.30 23.11
N ARG A 67 -22.41 11.55 22.81
CA ARG A 67 -21.03 11.86 23.26
C ARG A 67 -20.03 11.55 22.16
N THR A 68 -18.88 12.22 22.24
CA THR A 68 -17.74 11.92 21.36
C THR A 68 -17.01 10.70 21.89
N ARG A 69 -16.82 9.72 21.04
CA ARG A 69 -16.00 8.52 21.30
C ARG A 69 -14.72 8.57 20.49
N LYS A 70 -13.73 7.83 20.96
CA LYS A 70 -12.44 7.67 20.27
C LYS A 70 -12.21 6.19 20.01
N SER A 71 -11.86 5.86 18.77
CA SER A 71 -11.41 4.52 18.39
C SER A 71 -9.94 4.61 17.97
N LYS A 72 -9.10 3.74 18.52
CA LYS A 72 -7.66 3.74 18.26
C LYS A 72 -7.25 2.42 17.60
N THR A 73 -6.57 2.52 16.47
CA THR A 73 -5.91 1.38 15.82
C THR A 73 -4.41 1.56 15.83
N LYS A 74 -3.67 0.46 15.87
CA LYS A 74 -2.19 0.45 15.85
C LYS A 74 -1.70 -0.26 14.62
N ASP A 75 -0.63 0.26 14.05
CA ASP A 75 0.08 -0.40 12.97
C ASP A 75 0.92 -1.56 13.51
N VAL A 76 0.66 -2.75 13.05
CA VAL A 76 1.35 -3.97 13.51
C VAL A 76 2.82 -3.97 13.06
N GLU A 77 3.10 -3.49 11.85
CA GLU A 77 4.48 -3.40 11.33
C GLU A 77 5.31 -2.29 11.98
N ALA A 78 4.66 -1.21 12.43
CA ALA A 78 5.37 -0.11 13.08
C ALA A 78 6.01 -0.53 14.41
N LYS A 79 5.48 -1.56 15.08
CA LYS A 79 6.08 -2.12 16.31
C LYS A 79 7.47 -2.73 16.06
N THR A 80 7.68 -3.32 14.89
CA THR A 80 8.94 -4.00 14.56
C THR A 80 10.05 -3.00 14.20
N ASN A 81 9.70 -1.83 13.68
CA ASN A 81 10.68 -0.89 13.15
C ASN A 81 10.95 0.34 14.02
N GLN A 82 10.22 0.58 15.10
CA GLN A 82 10.36 1.69 16.10
C GLN A 82 10.84 3.05 15.55
N ARG A 83 10.54 3.35 14.26
CA ARG A 83 11.14 4.49 13.55
C ARG A 83 10.38 5.80 13.72
N SER A 84 9.14 5.73 14.15
CA SER A 84 8.30 6.90 14.40
C SER A 84 7.32 6.63 15.52
N ALA A 85 7.06 7.64 16.35
CA ALA A 85 6.01 7.62 17.38
C ALA A 85 4.78 8.42 16.95
N ASP A 86 4.68 8.77 15.67
CA ASP A 86 3.64 9.66 15.17
C ASP A 86 2.27 9.01 15.25
N GLU A 87 1.31 9.74 15.78
CA GLU A 87 -0.08 9.36 15.89
C GLU A 87 -0.92 10.17 14.90
N LEU A 88 -1.64 9.47 14.02
CA LEU A 88 -2.58 10.08 13.09
C LEU A 88 -3.91 10.35 13.81
N LYS A 89 -4.26 11.63 14.04
CA LYS A 89 -5.53 12.03 14.64
C LYS A 89 -6.50 12.47 13.56
N ILE A 90 -7.67 11.83 13.51
CA ILE A 90 -8.66 12.07 12.47
C ILE A 90 -10.03 12.25 13.10
N ASN A 91 -10.77 13.24 12.64
CA ASN A 91 -12.17 13.42 12.97
C ASN A 91 -13.02 12.91 11.80
N VAL A 92 -13.84 11.90 12.05
CA VAL A 92 -14.71 11.33 11.02
C VAL A 92 -16.13 11.21 11.50
N ARG A 93 -17.07 11.22 10.58
CA ARG A 93 -18.44 10.85 10.86
C ARG A 93 -18.55 9.32 10.81
N ALA A 94 -18.92 8.71 11.93
CA ALA A 94 -19.19 7.28 12.04
C ALA A 94 -20.44 7.05 12.88
N GLU A 95 -21.21 6.03 12.53
CA GLU A 95 -22.48 5.69 13.19
C GLU A 95 -22.26 4.72 14.36
N ASN A 96 -21.16 3.98 14.32
CA ASN A 96 -20.79 3.00 15.34
C ASN A 96 -19.27 2.82 15.40
N ASP A 97 -18.80 2.14 16.46
CA ASP A 97 -17.38 1.91 16.72
C ASP A 97 -16.72 1.06 15.61
N GLN A 98 -17.43 0.06 15.09
CA GLN A 98 -16.93 -0.79 14.01
C GLN A 98 -16.61 0.02 12.74
N GLN A 99 -17.50 0.94 12.37
CA GLN A 99 -17.29 1.83 11.23
C GLN A 99 -16.14 2.80 11.49
N ALA A 100 -16.03 3.33 12.72
CA ALA A 100 -14.92 4.18 13.12
C ALA A 100 -13.57 3.45 13.02
N HIS A 101 -13.54 2.18 13.45
CA HIS A 101 -12.34 1.34 13.35
C HIS A 101 -11.93 1.09 11.91
N LEU A 102 -12.86 0.71 11.03
CA LEU A 102 -12.59 0.52 9.60
C LEU A 102 -12.02 1.78 8.94
N LYS A 103 -12.55 2.95 9.30
CA LYS A 103 -12.04 4.23 8.80
C LYS A 103 -10.65 4.57 9.36
N ALA A 104 -10.39 4.21 10.62
CA ALA A 104 -9.07 4.38 11.23
C ALA A 104 -8.02 3.52 10.53
N ASP A 105 -8.32 2.25 10.28
CA ASP A 105 -7.44 1.31 9.59
C ASP A 105 -7.17 1.79 8.16
N ALA A 106 -8.20 2.17 7.42
CA ALA A 106 -8.07 2.67 6.05
C ALA A 106 -7.21 3.95 5.97
N ALA A 107 -7.35 4.83 6.94
CA ALA A 107 -6.58 6.06 7.00
C ALA A 107 -5.12 5.83 7.38
N LEU A 108 -4.86 4.92 8.33
CA LEU A 108 -3.51 4.52 8.71
C LEU A 108 -2.77 3.83 7.56
N ASP A 109 -3.43 2.89 6.90
CA ASP A 109 -2.95 2.22 5.71
C ASP A 109 -2.58 3.21 4.60
N ARG A 110 -3.44 4.20 4.39
CA ARG A 110 -3.22 5.22 3.36
C ARG A 110 -2.07 6.16 3.71
N ALA A 111 -1.95 6.58 4.98
CA ALA A 111 -0.87 7.44 5.43
C ALA A 111 0.50 6.77 5.24
N ASN A 112 0.54 5.45 5.46
CA ASN A 112 1.76 4.66 5.41
C ASN A 112 2.00 3.97 4.04
N GLU A 113 1.06 4.08 3.09
CA GLU A 113 1.15 3.43 1.77
C GLU A 113 2.40 3.84 0.97
N ASP A 114 2.84 5.08 1.14
CA ASP A 114 3.98 5.65 0.43
C ASP A 114 5.30 5.57 1.24
N GLN A 115 5.34 4.77 2.31
CA GLN A 115 6.53 4.65 3.15
C GLN A 115 7.70 4.09 2.36
N THR A 116 7.52 2.95 1.73
CA THR A 116 8.58 2.30 0.95
C THR A 116 8.14 2.13 -0.49
N GLY A 117 8.89 2.70 -1.39
CA GLY A 117 8.68 2.59 -2.84
C GLY A 117 9.96 2.23 -3.58
N ALA A 118 9.80 1.75 -4.80
CA ALA A 118 10.91 1.46 -5.69
C ALA A 118 10.57 1.86 -7.14
N SER A 119 11.61 2.17 -7.90
CA SER A 119 11.55 2.29 -9.36
C SER A 119 12.57 1.31 -9.92
N LEU A 120 12.14 0.44 -10.83
CA LEU A 120 12.98 -0.55 -11.47
C LEU A 120 12.90 -0.39 -12.99
N THR A 121 14.05 -0.55 -13.64
CA THR A 121 14.15 -0.62 -15.10
C THR A 121 14.75 -1.98 -15.49
N MET A 122 14.14 -2.65 -16.43
CA MET A 122 14.55 -3.98 -16.87
C MET A 122 14.19 -4.24 -18.34
N PHE A 123 14.61 -5.36 -18.85
CA PHE A 123 14.16 -5.82 -20.18
C PHE A 123 12.63 -5.91 -20.25
N GLY A 124 12.09 -5.72 -21.44
CA GLY A 124 10.66 -5.68 -21.67
C GLY A 124 9.93 -6.93 -21.21
N ASN A 125 8.94 -6.75 -20.33
CA ASN A 125 8.10 -7.83 -19.83
C ASN A 125 6.65 -7.38 -19.76
N VAL A 126 5.82 -7.93 -20.64
CA VAL A 126 4.39 -7.58 -20.77
C VAL A 126 3.55 -7.91 -19.55
N ARG A 127 4.04 -8.78 -18.65
CA ARG A 127 3.33 -9.16 -17.41
C ARG A 127 3.43 -8.07 -16.34
N LEU A 128 4.33 -7.10 -16.49
CA LEU A 128 4.52 -6.01 -15.54
C LEU A 128 3.46 -4.92 -15.78
N MET A 129 2.28 -5.12 -15.26
CA MET A 129 1.16 -4.19 -15.40
C MET A 129 0.79 -3.57 -14.05
N ALA A 130 0.30 -2.33 -14.06
CA ALA A 130 -0.19 -1.67 -12.86
C ALA A 130 -1.28 -2.50 -12.16
N GLY A 131 -1.18 -2.63 -10.85
CA GLY A 131 -2.07 -3.43 -10.00
C GLY A 131 -1.63 -4.88 -9.80
N VAL A 132 -0.53 -5.33 -10.42
CA VAL A 132 0.03 -6.67 -10.21
C VAL A 132 0.96 -6.66 -9.02
N ASN A 133 0.87 -7.71 -8.18
CA ASN A 133 1.82 -7.95 -7.10
C ASN A 133 3.01 -8.76 -7.60
N LEU A 134 4.18 -8.37 -7.16
CA LEU A 134 5.44 -9.07 -7.43
C LEU A 134 6.25 -9.26 -6.15
N GLN A 135 7.15 -10.23 -6.18
CA GLN A 135 8.14 -10.49 -5.15
C GLN A 135 9.50 -10.00 -5.63
N LEU A 136 10.17 -9.18 -4.84
CA LEU A 136 11.57 -8.79 -5.06
C LEU A 136 12.49 -9.67 -4.24
N THR A 137 13.59 -10.11 -4.85
CA THR A 137 14.64 -10.93 -4.23
C THR A 137 16.03 -10.39 -4.58
N GLY A 138 17.00 -10.58 -3.68
CA GLY A 138 18.38 -10.18 -3.93
C GLY A 138 18.68 -8.69 -3.67
N PHE A 139 17.74 -7.94 -3.09
CA PHE A 139 17.90 -6.53 -2.72
C PHE A 139 18.14 -6.34 -1.21
N GLY A 140 18.34 -7.44 -0.47
CA GLY A 140 18.59 -7.45 0.96
C GLY A 140 17.39 -6.93 1.74
N ARG A 141 17.55 -5.88 2.55
CA ARG A 141 16.47 -5.30 3.37
C ARG A 141 15.24 -4.86 2.55
N MET A 142 15.43 -4.62 1.25
CA MET A 142 14.34 -4.21 0.36
C MET A 142 13.64 -5.41 -0.30
N ASP A 143 14.04 -6.64 0.02
CA ASP A 143 13.31 -7.83 -0.42
C ASP A 143 11.90 -7.83 0.15
N GLY A 144 10.98 -8.40 -0.58
CA GLY A 144 9.61 -8.47 -0.15
C GLY A 144 8.59 -8.31 -1.27
N LYS A 145 7.34 -8.23 -0.86
CA LYS A 145 6.21 -8.10 -1.76
C LYS A 145 5.94 -6.64 -2.10
N TYR A 146 5.74 -6.37 -3.37
CA TYR A 146 5.43 -5.05 -3.91
C TYR A 146 4.24 -5.09 -4.86
N THR A 147 3.51 -3.99 -4.95
CA THR A 147 2.48 -3.77 -5.97
C THR A 147 2.98 -2.77 -6.99
N ILE A 148 2.79 -3.06 -8.27
CA ILE A 148 3.10 -2.14 -9.37
C ILE A 148 2.03 -1.03 -9.37
N THR A 149 2.45 0.21 -9.17
CA THR A 149 1.57 1.38 -9.24
C THR A 149 1.52 1.97 -10.63
N GLN A 150 2.65 1.95 -11.31
CA GLN A 150 2.78 2.43 -12.69
C GLN A 150 3.73 1.51 -13.46
N SER A 151 3.39 1.24 -14.73
CA SER A 151 4.23 0.53 -15.66
C SER A 151 4.33 1.32 -16.95
N ARG A 152 5.56 1.49 -17.44
CA ARG A 152 5.86 2.16 -18.69
C ARG A 152 6.67 1.23 -19.57
N HIS A 153 6.11 0.87 -20.71
CA HIS A 153 6.74 0.05 -21.70
C HIS A 153 7.27 0.93 -22.84
N ARG A 154 8.54 0.78 -23.17
CA ARG A 154 9.19 1.51 -24.25
C ARG A 154 9.75 0.53 -25.28
N PHE A 155 9.47 0.80 -26.51
CA PHE A 155 10.01 0.05 -27.64
C PHE A 155 10.68 1.00 -28.62
N SER A 156 11.95 0.73 -28.97
CA SER A 156 12.66 1.52 -29.97
C SER A 156 13.61 0.64 -30.75
N ARG A 157 13.90 1.03 -32.02
CA ARG A 157 14.82 0.28 -32.90
C ARG A 157 16.23 0.16 -32.32
N GLY A 158 16.74 1.20 -31.67
CA GLY A 158 18.12 1.23 -31.16
C GLY A 158 18.29 0.64 -29.77
N ALA A 159 17.28 0.77 -28.89
CA ALA A 159 17.38 0.35 -27.50
C ALA A 159 16.56 -0.92 -27.18
N GLY A 160 15.82 -1.46 -28.17
CA GLY A 160 14.99 -2.64 -27.97
C GLY A 160 13.74 -2.38 -27.14
N TYR A 161 13.27 -3.41 -26.44
CA TYR A 161 12.10 -3.34 -25.57
C TYR A 161 12.52 -3.27 -24.11
N GLY A 162 12.12 -2.22 -23.42
CA GLY A 162 12.37 -1.99 -22.01
C GLY A 162 11.08 -1.74 -21.23
N THR A 163 11.08 -2.11 -19.96
CA THR A 163 9.98 -1.84 -19.03
C THR A 163 10.52 -1.12 -17.80
N GLU A 164 9.88 0.00 -17.46
CA GLU A 164 10.10 0.76 -16.25
C GLU A 164 8.87 0.63 -15.37
N VAL A 165 9.02 0.25 -14.10
CA VAL A 165 7.94 0.09 -13.15
C VAL A 165 8.16 0.90 -11.89
N GLU A 166 7.10 1.51 -11.40
CA GLU A 166 7.03 2.10 -10.08
C GLU A 166 6.28 1.17 -9.14
N LEU A 167 6.83 0.97 -7.96
CA LEU A 167 6.41 -0.01 -6.99
C LEU A 167 6.15 0.64 -5.64
N LYS A 168 5.15 0.11 -4.93
CA LYS A 168 4.94 0.36 -3.51
C LYS A 168 5.04 -0.95 -2.75
N ARG A 169 5.72 -0.95 -1.61
CA ARG A 169 5.83 -2.13 -0.76
C ARG A 169 4.45 -2.49 -0.22
N VAL A 170 4.10 -3.75 -0.33
CA VAL A 170 2.89 -4.29 0.30
C VAL A 170 3.22 -4.55 1.76
N ARG A 171 2.47 -3.93 2.64
CA ARG A 171 2.50 -4.23 4.07
C ARG A 171 1.72 -5.52 4.29
N ASP A 172 2.37 -6.52 4.86
CA ASP A 172 1.74 -7.81 5.15
C ASP A 172 1.35 -7.85 6.63
N PRO A 173 0.05 -7.77 6.96
CA PRO A 173 -0.41 -7.85 8.34
C PRO A 173 -0.13 -9.21 8.99
N ALA A 174 0.12 -10.26 8.18
CA ALA A 174 0.35 -11.62 8.69
C ALA A 174 1.75 -11.85 9.25
N GLN A 175 2.76 -11.06 8.85
CA GLN A 175 4.14 -11.25 9.38
C GLN A 175 4.32 -10.69 10.80
N GLY A 176 3.42 -9.88 11.31
CA GLY A 176 3.46 -9.38 12.69
C GLY A 176 2.86 -10.31 13.73
N ALA A 177 2.24 -11.43 13.33
CA ALA A 177 1.55 -12.36 14.23
C ALA A 177 2.38 -13.63 14.58
N GLN A 178 3.60 -13.75 14.06
CA GLN A 178 4.47 -14.91 14.28
C GLN A 178 5.75 -14.54 15.05
N GLN A 179 5.61 -13.88 16.17
CA GLN A 179 6.66 -13.85 17.22
C GLN A 179 6.04 -13.86 18.60
#